data_ccd2954420d2d2cc50e6ee265081e2de
#
_entry.id   ccd2954420d2d2cc50e6ee265081e2de
#
_cell.length_a   1.000
_cell.length_b   1.000
_cell.length_c   1.000
_cell.angle_alpha   90.00
_cell.angle_beta   90.00
_cell.angle_gamma   90.00
#
_symmetry.space_group_name_H-M   'P 1'
#
loop_
_entity.id
_entity.type
_entity.pdbx_description
1 polymer ?
#
loop_
_entity_poly.entity_id
_entity_poly.type
_entity_poly.pdbx_seq_one_letter_code
_entity_poly.pdbx_strand_id
1 'polypeptide(L)'
;MNEKYNVYLVSDSTGETLDRIFLSLKSQFKNFEYEKKEFAFVRTEQQIDKIIKQCNEVENSLILYTIVETRLAKYISNQSQKFNLPCFGILGNLILSFSKLLNQKAIHKPSAQHVLDDDYYKRIEAIQFTMSHDDGKKVDDIDNADIILLGVSRTSKTPTSIYLANRGYKTINIPLVLDQKIPEGIMKNKSACIIGLVAEPERLADIRRNRIAIMKDPKLKDYTNLEFIKKEVDDSKILFRKNNWPIIDVTRRSVEETAASILKIIEIKKHK
;
A
#
# COMPACT_ATOMS: atom_id res chain seq x y z
N MET A 1 -24.95 15.87 18.87
CA MET A 1 -23.79 15.00 19.20
C MET A 1 -23.71 13.96 18.10
N ASN A 2 -22.56 13.78 17.48
CA ASN A 2 -22.40 12.69 16.53
C ASN A 2 -22.45 11.36 17.30
N GLU A 3 -23.30 10.44 16.87
CA GLU A 3 -23.38 9.11 17.46
C GLU A 3 -22.09 8.35 17.12
N LYS A 4 -21.43 7.77 18.12
CA LYS A 4 -20.25 6.91 17.95
C LYS A 4 -20.72 5.49 17.69
N TYR A 5 -20.23 4.89 16.62
CA TYR A 5 -20.55 3.52 16.20
C TYR A 5 -19.46 2.52 16.61
N ASN A 6 -19.85 1.30 16.96
CA ASN A 6 -18.95 0.21 17.25
C ASN A 6 -18.93 -0.76 16.05
N VAL A 7 -17.81 -0.80 15.32
CA VAL A 7 -17.67 -1.56 14.09
C VAL A 7 -16.88 -2.82 14.35
N TYR A 8 -17.52 -3.97 14.20
CA TYR A 8 -16.92 -5.29 14.38
C TYR A 8 -16.57 -5.87 13.02
N LEU A 9 -15.27 -6.02 12.75
CA LEU A 9 -14.74 -6.62 11.53
C LEU A 9 -14.43 -8.09 11.79
N VAL A 10 -15.16 -8.99 11.13
CA VAL A 10 -15.09 -10.44 11.39
C VAL A 10 -14.62 -11.18 10.13
N SER A 11 -13.51 -11.92 10.22
CA SER A 11 -12.95 -12.66 9.10
C SER A 11 -12.56 -14.09 9.51
N ASP A 12 -12.74 -15.05 8.61
CA ASP A 12 -12.23 -16.42 8.75
C ASP A 12 -10.76 -16.58 8.31
N SER A 13 -10.13 -15.47 7.90
CA SER A 13 -8.72 -15.33 7.52
C SER A 13 -8.06 -14.20 8.32
N THR A 14 -7.01 -13.57 7.76
CA THR A 14 -6.25 -12.49 8.42
C THR A 14 -7.05 -11.22 8.69
N GLY A 15 -8.14 -10.98 7.96
CA GLY A 15 -8.96 -9.76 8.09
C GLY A 15 -8.48 -8.57 7.25
N GLU A 16 -7.31 -8.64 6.61
CA GLU A 16 -6.71 -7.52 5.86
C GLU A 16 -7.64 -6.98 4.76
N THR A 17 -8.23 -7.85 3.96
CA THR A 17 -9.18 -7.45 2.91
C THR A 17 -10.37 -6.70 3.48
N LEU A 18 -10.92 -7.19 4.60
CA LEU A 18 -12.06 -6.56 5.26
C LEU A 18 -11.72 -5.18 5.81
N ASP A 19 -10.55 -5.04 6.42
CA ASP A 19 -10.05 -3.75 6.92
C ASP A 19 -9.91 -2.73 5.79
N ARG A 20 -9.32 -3.12 4.65
CA ARG A 20 -9.19 -2.27 3.46
C ARG A 20 -10.54 -1.83 2.90
N ILE A 21 -11.51 -2.74 2.84
CA ILE A 21 -12.89 -2.42 2.42
C ILE A 21 -13.53 -1.45 3.40
N PHE A 22 -13.38 -1.67 4.70
CA PHE A 22 -13.92 -0.77 5.72
C PHE A 22 -13.32 0.64 5.61
N LEU A 23 -12.00 0.77 5.45
CA LEU A 23 -11.33 2.06 5.27
C LEU A 23 -11.84 2.79 4.02
N SER A 24 -12.04 2.07 2.91
CA SER A 24 -12.60 2.63 1.67
C SER A 24 -14.04 3.10 1.86
N LEU A 25 -14.86 2.30 2.57
CA LEU A 25 -16.23 2.65 2.90
C LEU A 25 -16.30 3.89 3.81
N LYS A 26 -15.52 3.89 4.87
CA LYS A 26 -15.46 4.98 5.86
C LYS A 26 -15.09 6.33 5.21
N SER A 27 -14.20 6.33 4.23
CA SER A 27 -13.76 7.54 3.53
C SER A 27 -14.89 8.25 2.76
N GLN A 28 -16.03 7.59 2.51
CA GLN A 28 -17.19 8.17 1.85
C GLN A 28 -18.08 8.98 2.81
N PHE A 29 -17.84 8.93 4.12
CA PHE A 29 -18.65 9.59 5.14
C PHE A 29 -17.81 10.59 5.94
N LYS A 30 -18.17 11.88 5.88
CA LYS A 30 -17.41 12.96 6.55
C LYS A 30 -17.48 12.93 8.07
N ASN A 31 -18.65 12.56 8.63
CA ASN A 31 -18.96 12.66 10.07
C ASN A 31 -19.25 11.27 10.67
N PHE A 32 -18.45 10.28 10.35
CA PHE A 32 -18.59 8.92 10.87
C PHE A 32 -17.57 8.69 11.99
N GLU A 33 -18.03 8.87 13.25
CA GLU A 33 -17.25 8.54 14.44
C GLU A 33 -17.42 7.07 14.78
N TYR A 34 -16.32 6.35 14.98
CA TYR A 34 -16.37 4.91 15.22
C TYR A 34 -15.25 4.41 16.13
N GLU A 35 -15.50 3.26 16.74
CA GLU A 35 -14.52 2.40 17.36
C GLU A 35 -14.48 1.07 16.59
N LYS A 36 -13.29 0.63 16.17
CA LYS A 36 -13.11 -0.58 15.38
C LYS A 36 -12.60 -1.71 16.26
N LYS A 37 -13.24 -2.90 16.15
CA LYS A 37 -12.80 -4.15 16.76
C LYS A 37 -12.63 -5.21 15.68
N GLU A 38 -11.47 -5.86 15.64
CA GLU A 38 -11.08 -6.82 14.61
C GLU A 38 -11.02 -8.25 15.17
N PHE A 39 -11.63 -9.19 14.46
CA PHE A 39 -11.67 -10.61 14.79
C PHE A 39 -11.21 -11.41 13.58
N ALA A 40 -9.95 -11.82 13.60
CA ALA A 40 -9.35 -12.68 12.58
C ALA A 40 -9.49 -14.16 12.94
N PHE A 41 -9.40 -15.03 11.93
CA PHE A 41 -9.43 -16.49 12.09
C PHE A 41 -10.66 -17.02 12.83
N VAL A 42 -11.82 -16.40 12.61
CA VAL A 42 -13.11 -16.84 13.17
C VAL A 42 -13.61 -18.03 12.39
N ARG A 43 -13.48 -19.22 12.97
CA ARG A 43 -13.73 -20.52 12.30
C ARG A 43 -14.70 -21.43 13.06
N THR A 44 -15.29 -20.95 14.14
CA THR A 44 -16.24 -21.72 14.96
C THR A 44 -17.47 -20.89 15.32
N GLU A 45 -18.61 -21.55 15.51
CA GLU A 45 -19.85 -20.93 15.98
C GLU A 45 -19.67 -20.30 17.35
N GLN A 46 -18.92 -20.94 18.25
CA GLN A 46 -18.64 -20.40 19.58
C GLN A 46 -17.88 -19.05 19.54
N GLN A 47 -16.98 -18.87 18.57
CA GLN A 47 -16.32 -17.56 18.37
C GLN A 47 -17.34 -16.51 17.90
N ILE A 48 -18.24 -16.88 16.99
CA ILE A 48 -19.30 -16.01 16.52
C ILE A 48 -20.23 -15.60 17.67
N ASP A 49 -20.67 -16.55 18.51
CA ASP A 49 -21.54 -16.27 19.65
C ASP A 49 -20.93 -15.27 20.63
N LYS A 50 -19.62 -15.37 20.89
CA LYS A 50 -18.91 -14.39 21.73
C LYS A 50 -18.92 -13.00 21.11
N ILE A 51 -18.72 -12.90 19.80
CA ILE A 51 -18.74 -11.62 19.07
C ILE A 51 -20.14 -11.02 19.09
N ILE A 52 -21.17 -11.79 18.80
CA ILE A 52 -22.57 -11.38 18.83
C ILE A 52 -22.96 -10.86 20.24
N LYS A 53 -22.56 -11.58 21.29
CA LYS A 53 -22.80 -11.15 22.66
C LYS A 53 -22.14 -9.78 22.95
N GLN A 54 -20.89 -9.60 22.58
CA GLN A 54 -20.18 -8.31 22.72
C GLN A 54 -20.86 -7.18 21.94
N CYS A 55 -21.34 -7.47 20.70
CA CYS A 55 -22.06 -6.49 19.89
C CYS A 55 -23.38 -6.08 20.56
N ASN A 56 -24.11 -7.04 21.13
CA ASN A 56 -25.42 -6.81 21.73
C ASN A 56 -25.33 -6.05 23.07
N GLU A 57 -24.18 -6.08 23.75
CA GLU A 57 -23.94 -5.36 24.99
C GLU A 57 -23.58 -3.88 24.79
N VAL A 58 -23.35 -3.45 23.53
CA VAL A 58 -22.91 -2.08 23.21
C VAL A 58 -23.83 -1.46 22.16
N GLU A 59 -24.34 -0.26 22.45
CA GLU A 59 -25.20 0.49 21.54
C GLU A 59 -24.48 0.86 20.23
N ASN A 60 -25.26 1.09 19.17
CA ASN A 60 -24.75 1.48 17.85
C ASN A 60 -23.69 0.52 17.30
N SER A 61 -23.83 -0.78 17.55
CA SER A 61 -22.94 -1.81 17.06
C SER A 61 -23.35 -2.30 15.67
N LEU A 62 -22.38 -2.56 14.82
CA LEU A 62 -22.58 -3.18 13.50
C LEU A 62 -21.47 -4.17 13.17
N ILE A 63 -21.77 -5.15 12.35
CA ILE A 63 -20.85 -6.20 11.93
C ILE A 63 -20.62 -6.12 10.41
N LEU A 64 -19.35 -6.10 9.99
CA LEU A 64 -18.95 -6.44 8.64
C LEU A 64 -18.17 -7.76 8.67
N TYR A 65 -18.41 -8.65 7.71
CA TYR A 65 -17.69 -9.92 7.69
C TYR A 65 -17.27 -10.39 6.30
N THR A 66 -16.15 -11.12 6.26
CA THR A 66 -15.62 -11.82 5.08
C THR A 66 -15.45 -13.32 5.38
N ILE A 67 -16.48 -13.96 5.89
CA ILE A 67 -16.50 -15.40 6.11
C ILE A 67 -16.91 -16.08 4.80
N VAL A 68 -16.05 -16.95 4.24
CA VAL A 68 -16.32 -17.67 2.99
C VAL A 68 -16.93 -19.05 3.20
N GLU A 69 -16.75 -19.65 4.37
CA GLU A 69 -17.39 -20.92 4.72
C GLU A 69 -18.90 -20.72 4.89
N THR A 70 -19.69 -21.39 4.04
CA THR A 70 -21.12 -21.12 3.87
C THR A 70 -21.93 -21.33 5.17
N ARG A 71 -21.58 -22.36 5.98
CA ARG A 71 -22.28 -22.65 7.23
C ARG A 71 -22.07 -21.52 8.25
N LEU A 72 -20.82 -21.08 8.43
CA LEU A 72 -20.51 -20.00 9.38
C LEU A 72 -21.02 -18.65 8.90
N ALA A 73 -20.99 -18.36 7.58
CA ALA A 73 -21.56 -17.15 7.01
C ALA A 73 -23.08 -17.06 7.26
N LYS A 74 -23.80 -18.17 7.09
CA LYS A 74 -25.22 -18.26 7.44
C LYS A 74 -25.44 -18.12 8.95
N TYR A 75 -24.58 -18.75 9.75
CA TYR A 75 -24.69 -18.72 11.20
C TYR A 75 -24.58 -17.29 11.75
N ILE A 76 -23.53 -16.54 11.37
CA ILE A 76 -23.36 -15.16 11.83
C ILE A 76 -24.52 -14.27 11.39
N SER A 77 -24.99 -14.40 10.15
CA SER A 77 -26.13 -13.65 9.65
C SER A 77 -27.42 -13.94 10.45
N ASN A 78 -27.73 -15.20 10.70
CA ASN A 78 -28.92 -15.62 11.45
C ASN A 78 -28.85 -15.18 12.91
N GLN A 79 -27.69 -15.29 13.57
CA GLN A 79 -27.53 -14.83 14.95
C GLN A 79 -27.65 -13.31 15.04
N SER A 80 -27.03 -12.56 14.13
CA SER A 80 -27.15 -11.09 14.10
C SER A 80 -28.62 -10.67 13.93
N GLN A 81 -29.37 -11.35 13.07
CA GLN A 81 -30.79 -11.06 12.85
C GLN A 81 -31.64 -11.29 14.10
N LYS A 82 -31.38 -12.32 14.90
CA LYS A 82 -32.10 -12.58 16.17
C LYS A 82 -31.94 -11.44 17.17
N PHE A 83 -30.82 -10.74 17.16
CA PHE A 83 -30.53 -9.62 18.06
C PHE A 83 -30.71 -8.26 17.40
N ASN A 84 -31.31 -8.19 16.19
CA ASN A 84 -31.49 -6.97 15.40
C ASN A 84 -30.18 -6.19 15.17
N LEU A 85 -29.04 -6.87 15.08
CA LEU A 85 -27.73 -6.28 14.83
C LEU A 85 -27.51 -6.08 13.32
N PRO A 86 -27.19 -4.86 12.85
CA PRO A 86 -26.78 -4.63 11.46
C PRO A 86 -25.57 -5.49 11.11
N CYS A 87 -25.70 -6.36 10.09
CA CYS A 87 -24.68 -7.34 9.74
C CYS A 87 -24.54 -7.44 8.22
N PHE A 88 -23.34 -7.17 7.71
CA PHE A 88 -23.08 -7.06 6.28
C PHE A 88 -22.00 -8.07 5.84
N GLY A 89 -22.43 -9.06 5.06
CA GLY A 89 -21.53 -10.02 4.42
C GLY A 89 -20.99 -9.50 3.09
N ILE A 90 -19.69 -9.31 3.01
CA ILE A 90 -19.06 -8.67 1.84
C ILE A 90 -18.90 -9.62 0.67
N LEU A 91 -18.41 -10.85 0.89
CA LEU A 91 -18.04 -11.76 -0.18
C LEU A 91 -19.16 -12.72 -0.62
N GLY A 92 -20.15 -12.99 0.22
CA GLY A 92 -21.13 -14.04 -0.02
C GLY A 92 -21.88 -13.90 -1.36
N ASN A 93 -22.47 -12.74 -1.61
CA ASN A 93 -23.21 -12.46 -2.84
C ASN A 93 -22.31 -12.43 -4.07
N LEU A 94 -21.08 -11.93 -3.93
CA LEU A 94 -20.10 -11.91 -5.01
C LEU A 94 -19.69 -13.32 -5.40
N ILE A 95 -19.36 -14.18 -4.43
CA ILE A 95 -19.02 -15.59 -4.67
C ILE A 95 -20.17 -16.33 -5.39
N LEU A 96 -21.41 -16.11 -4.96
CA LEU A 96 -22.58 -16.70 -5.61
C LEU A 96 -22.76 -16.21 -7.06
N SER A 97 -22.57 -14.93 -7.30
CA SER A 97 -22.66 -14.35 -8.65
C SER A 97 -21.58 -14.88 -9.58
N PHE A 98 -20.34 -14.95 -9.10
CA PHE A 98 -19.21 -15.52 -9.85
C PHE A 98 -19.39 -17.02 -10.11
N SER A 99 -19.89 -17.78 -9.13
CA SER A 99 -20.19 -19.20 -9.30
C SER A 99 -21.18 -19.45 -10.44
N LYS A 100 -22.22 -18.63 -10.54
CA LYS A 100 -23.18 -18.67 -11.65
C LYS A 100 -22.56 -18.28 -12.98
N LEU A 101 -21.80 -17.17 -13.00
CA LEU A 101 -21.16 -16.66 -14.23
C LEU A 101 -20.15 -17.65 -14.80
N LEU A 102 -19.33 -18.25 -13.95
CA LEU A 102 -18.29 -19.18 -14.33
C LEU A 102 -18.82 -20.63 -14.50
N ASN A 103 -20.09 -20.90 -14.18
CA ASN A 103 -20.68 -22.23 -14.10
C ASN A 103 -19.81 -23.21 -13.30
N GLN A 104 -19.26 -22.74 -12.17
CA GLN A 104 -18.37 -23.50 -11.29
C GLN A 104 -18.80 -23.37 -9.84
N LYS A 105 -18.60 -24.44 -9.06
CA LYS A 105 -18.83 -24.40 -7.60
C LYS A 105 -17.65 -23.72 -6.91
N ALA A 106 -17.94 -22.74 -6.05
CA ALA A 106 -16.92 -22.13 -5.20
C ALA A 106 -16.39 -23.14 -4.17
N ILE A 107 -15.11 -23.07 -3.87
CA ILE A 107 -14.44 -23.99 -2.93
C ILE A 107 -14.70 -23.64 -1.46
N HIS A 108 -15.14 -22.44 -1.16
CA HIS A 108 -15.46 -21.92 0.18
C HIS A 108 -14.35 -22.19 1.23
N LYS A 109 -13.08 -22.22 0.80
CA LYS A 109 -11.92 -22.48 1.66
C LYS A 109 -11.38 -21.15 2.22
N PRO A 110 -11.36 -20.94 3.55
CA PRO A 110 -10.73 -19.79 4.18
C PRO A 110 -9.24 -19.70 3.82
N SER A 111 -8.74 -18.48 3.67
CA SER A 111 -7.33 -18.20 3.33
C SER A 111 -6.84 -18.79 2.00
N ALA A 112 -7.74 -19.16 1.07
CA ALA A 112 -7.38 -19.76 -0.22
C ALA A 112 -6.50 -18.83 -1.09
N GLN A 113 -6.48 -17.52 -0.81
CA GLN A 113 -5.65 -16.52 -1.48
C GLN A 113 -4.17 -16.52 -1.01
N HIS A 114 -3.88 -17.19 0.10
CA HIS A 114 -2.53 -17.25 0.67
C HIS A 114 -1.84 -18.58 0.30
N VAL A 115 -1.66 -18.81 -0.98
CA VAL A 115 -0.91 -19.95 -1.48
C VAL A 115 0.56 -19.55 -1.60
N LEU A 116 1.46 -20.46 -1.22
CA LEU A 116 2.90 -20.32 -1.42
C LEU A 116 3.24 -20.78 -2.85
N ASP A 117 2.84 -19.94 -3.81
CA ASP A 117 3.06 -20.15 -5.23
C ASP A 117 4.29 -19.37 -5.75
N ASP A 118 4.60 -19.51 -7.03
CA ASP A 118 5.70 -18.78 -7.66
C ASP A 118 5.57 -17.27 -7.51
N ASP A 119 4.36 -16.73 -7.49
CA ASP A 119 4.14 -15.30 -7.33
C ASP A 119 4.41 -14.83 -5.89
N TYR A 120 4.18 -15.70 -4.91
CA TYR A 120 4.61 -15.47 -3.53
C TYR A 120 6.14 -15.39 -3.45
N TYR A 121 6.86 -16.37 -4.02
CA TYR A 121 8.33 -16.38 -3.97
C TYR A 121 8.94 -15.21 -4.74
N LYS A 122 8.40 -14.84 -5.89
CA LYS A 122 8.81 -13.63 -6.64
C LYS A 122 8.65 -12.35 -5.80
N ARG A 123 7.56 -12.24 -5.04
CA ARG A 123 7.38 -11.08 -4.13
C ARG A 123 8.43 -11.05 -3.03
N ILE A 124 8.72 -12.20 -2.40
CA ILE A 124 9.75 -12.27 -1.36
C ILE A 124 11.12 -11.90 -1.93
N GLU A 125 11.47 -12.41 -3.10
CA GLU A 125 12.71 -12.06 -3.80
C GLU A 125 12.79 -10.56 -4.13
N ALA A 126 11.71 -9.98 -4.65
CA ALA A 126 11.65 -8.55 -4.94
C ALA A 126 11.80 -7.68 -3.68
N ILE A 127 11.19 -8.08 -2.56
CA ILE A 127 11.34 -7.40 -1.28
C ILE A 127 12.80 -7.46 -0.79
N GLN A 128 13.42 -8.64 -0.79
CA GLN A 128 14.81 -8.83 -0.38
C GLN A 128 15.77 -8.01 -1.25
N PHE A 129 15.58 -8.07 -2.58
CA PHE A 129 16.33 -7.27 -3.53
C PHE A 129 16.22 -5.77 -3.21
N THR A 130 14.99 -5.26 -3.09
CA THR A 130 14.73 -3.84 -2.85
C THR A 130 15.32 -3.36 -1.52
N MET A 131 15.21 -4.14 -0.45
CA MET A 131 15.81 -3.80 0.85
C MET A 131 17.34 -3.74 0.79
N SER A 132 17.98 -4.62 0.02
CA SER A 132 19.43 -4.63 -0.13
C SER A 132 19.95 -3.47 -0.99
N HIS A 133 19.11 -2.87 -1.84
CA HIS A 133 19.44 -1.78 -2.76
C HIS A 133 18.81 -0.42 -2.35
N ASP A 134 18.38 -0.29 -1.08
CA ASP A 134 17.83 0.95 -0.57
C ASP A 134 18.92 2.02 -0.39
N ASP A 135 18.61 3.26 -0.77
CA ASP A 135 19.50 4.43 -0.70
C ASP A 135 20.85 4.24 -1.42
N GLY A 136 20.87 3.48 -2.52
CA GLY A 136 22.05 3.29 -3.36
C GLY A 136 23.16 2.44 -2.73
N LYS A 137 22.87 1.66 -1.71
CA LYS A 137 23.86 0.84 -0.97
C LYS A 137 24.56 -0.21 -1.83
N LYS A 138 23.88 -0.77 -2.80
CA LYS A 138 24.42 -1.70 -3.78
C LYS A 138 24.08 -1.23 -5.18
N VAL A 139 25.04 -1.19 -6.05
CA VAL A 139 24.86 -0.82 -7.47
C VAL A 139 25.39 -1.90 -8.43
N ASP A 140 25.85 -3.03 -7.88
CA ASP A 140 26.50 -4.07 -8.68
C ASP A 140 25.47 -4.92 -9.46
N ASP A 141 24.24 -5.01 -8.97
CA ASP A 141 23.16 -5.84 -9.53
C ASP A 141 22.06 -5.02 -10.23
N ILE A 142 22.39 -3.82 -10.73
CA ILE A 142 21.41 -2.89 -11.36
C ILE A 142 20.65 -3.55 -12.51
N ASP A 143 21.29 -4.45 -13.24
CA ASP A 143 20.69 -5.12 -14.39
C ASP A 143 19.57 -6.09 -14.02
N ASN A 144 19.48 -6.49 -12.75
CA ASN A 144 18.41 -7.32 -12.22
C ASN A 144 17.18 -6.52 -11.74
N ALA A 145 17.26 -5.18 -11.79
CA ALA A 145 16.14 -4.34 -11.40
C ALA A 145 15.07 -4.23 -12.49
N ASP A 146 13.80 -4.26 -12.08
CA ASP A 146 12.67 -3.91 -12.95
C ASP A 146 12.46 -2.39 -12.99
N ILE A 147 12.72 -1.72 -11.87
CA ILE A 147 12.44 -0.30 -11.66
C ILE A 147 13.62 0.37 -10.94
N ILE A 148 14.01 1.54 -11.42
CA ILE A 148 14.98 2.41 -10.73
C ILE A 148 14.31 3.76 -10.43
N LEU A 149 14.17 4.08 -9.15
CA LEU A 149 13.61 5.36 -8.69
C LEU A 149 14.74 6.33 -8.38
N LEU A 150 14.75 7.47 -9.07
CA LEU A 150 15.67 8.56 -8.84
C LEU A 150 14.93 9.76 -8.25
N GLY A 151 15.56 10.50 -7.37
CA GLY A 151 14.98 11.74 -6.84
C GLY A 151 15.75 12.26 -5.64
N VAL A 152 15.55 13.54 -5.35
CA VAL A 152 16.16 14.19 -4.19
C VAL A 152 15.63 13.59 -2.89
N SER A 153 16.30 13.87 -1.77
CA SER A 153 15.86 13.38 -0.45
C SER A 153 14.42 13.81 -0.15
N ARG A 154 13.61 12.88 0.39
CA ARG A 154 12.19 13.06 0.79
C ARG A 154 11.15 13.09 -0.32
N THR A 155 11.45 12.57 -1.49
CA THR A 155 10.48 12.32 -2.56
C THR A 155 9.80 10.93 -2.46
N SER A 156 9.68 10.38 -1.26
CA SER A 156 8.99 9.10 -0.98
C SER A 156 9.53 7.88 -1.74
N LYS A 157 10.82 7.89 -2.18
CA LYS A 157 11.42 6.77 -2.91
C LYS A 157 11.35 5.45 -2.15
N THR A 158 11.89 5.41 -0.93
CA THR A 158 11.93 4.19 -0.10
C THR A 158 10.53 3.58 0.14
N PRO A 159 9.50 4.30 0.62
CA PRO A 159 8.19 3.70 0.80
C PRO A 159 7.56 3.25 -0.53
N THR A 160 7.81 3.97 -1.64
CA THR A 160 7.32 3.58 -2.97
C THR A 160 8.02 2.33 -3.47
N SER A 161 9.34 2.20 -3.28
CA SER A 161 10.09 1.00 -3.68
C SER A 161 9.63 -0.24 -2.92
N ILE A 162 9.39 -0.14 -1.62
CA ILE A 162 8.84 -1.22 -0.80
C ILE A 162 7.43 -1.61 -1.27
N TYR A 163 6.57 -0.63 -1.58
CA TYR A 163 5.24 -0.90 -2.09
C TYR A 163 5.26 -1.64 -3.44
N LEU A 164 6.15 -1.24 -4.35
CA LEU A 164 6.35 -1.91 -5.65
C LEU A 164 6.92 -3.33 -5.48
N ALA A 165 7.85 -3.52 -4.53
CA ALA A 165 8.40 -4.83 -4.20
C ALA A 165 7.34 -5.80 -3.67
N ASN A 166 6.39 -5.34 -2.86
CA ASN A 166 5.22 -6.11 -2.45
C ASN A 166 4.32 -6.54 -3.62
N ARG A 167 4.49 -5.94 -4.79
CA ARG A 167 3.84 -6.32 -6.06
C ARG A 167 4.73 -7.14 -6.98
N GLY A 168 5.90 -7.57 -6.49
CA GLY A 168 6.83 -8.44 -7.21
C GLY A 168 7.83 -7.70 -8.11
N TYR A 169 7.95 -6.36 -8.02
CA TYR A 169 8.91 -5.59 -8.81
C TYR A 169 10.19 -5.32 -8.04
N LYS A 170 11.31 -5.83 -8.52
CA LYS A 170 12.66 -5.52 -8.02
C LYS A 170 12.97 -4.06 -8.23
N THR A 171 12.96 -3.27 -7.16
CA THR A 171 13.06 -1.81 -7.25
C THR A 171 14.31 -1.30 -6.55
N ILE A 172 15.10 -0.52 -7.25
CA ILE A 172 16.25 0.23 -6.69
C ILE A 172 15.82 1.66 -6.44
N ASN A 173 16.18 2.23 -5.31
CA ASN A 173 16.03 3.65 -5.07
C ASN A 173 17.40 4.32 -4.90
N ILE A 174 17.62 5.41 -5.60
CA ILE A 174 18.88 6.16 -5.57
C ILE A 174 18.59 7.62 -5.26
N PRO A 175 19.13 8.12 -4.15
CA PRO A 175 19.04 9.53 -3.84
C PRO A 175 19.93 10.35 -4.78
N LEU A 176 19.40 11.43 -5.32
CA LEU A 176 20.18 12.43 -6.02
C LEU A 176 20.71 13.44 -5.01
N VAL A 177 22.00 13.65 -5.04
CA VAL A 177 22.71 14.63 -4.21
C VAL A 177 23.41 15.59 -5.16
N LEU A 178 23.39 16.90 -4.85
CA LEU A 178 24.11 17.92 -5.62
C LEU A 178 25.59 17.52 -5.75
N ASP A 179 26.13 17.74 -6.94
CA ASP A 179 27.54 17.47 -7.29
C ASP A 179 27.99 16.00 -7.24
N GLN A 180 27.07 15.06 -6.98
CA GLN A 180 27.38 13.63 -7.12
C GLN A 180 26.94 13.08 -8.48
N LYS A 181 27.86 12.36 -9.13
CA LYS A 181 27.56 11.68 -10.39
C LYS A 181 26.67 10.45 -10.12
N ILE A 182 25.67 10.28 -10.97
CA ILE A 182 24.90 9.02 -10.99
C ILE A 182 25.83 7.87 -11.37
N PRO A 183 25.72 6.71 -10.72
CA PRO A 183 26.49 5.53 -11.09
C PRO A 183 26.35 5.22 -12.59
N GLU A 184 27.48 4.97 -13.27
CA GLU A 184 27.48 4.71 -14.72
C GLU A 184 26.60 3.53 -15.13
N GLY A 185 26.46 2.53 -14.27
CA GLY A 185 25.57 1.38 -14.51
C GLY A 185 24.11 1.79 -14.75
N ILE A 186 23.63 2.85 -14.07
CA ILE A 186 22.26 3.36 -14.28
C ILE A 186 22.12 4.02 -15.65
N MET A 187 23.13 4.80 -16.06
CA MET A 187 23.11 5.49 -17.34
C MET A 187 23.17 4.52 -18.53
N LYS A 188 23.80 3.37 -18.34
CA LYS A 188 23.97 2.32 -19.37
C LYS A 188 22.83 1.28 -19.32
N ASN A 189 22.04 1.24 -18.24
CA ASN A 189 20.98 0.26 -18.06
C ASN A 189 19.84 0.49 -19.07
N LYS A 190 19.45 -0.56 -19.80
CA LYS A 190 18.38 -0.55 -20.80
C LYS A 190 17.20 -1.44 -20.42
N SER A 191 17.36 -2.28 -19.38
CA SER A 191 16.36 -3.25 -18.95
C SER A 191 15.34 -2.63 -17.97
N ALA A 192 15.82 -1.88 -16.99
CA ALA A 192 14.99 -1.29 -15.97
C ALA A 192 14.20 -0.07 -16.46
N CYS A 193 13.03 0.12 -15.89
CA CYS A 193 12.27 1.35 -16.07
C CYS A 193 12.79 2.41 -15.09
N ILE A 194 13.57 3.36 -15.58
CA ILE A 194 14.11 4.47 -14.77
C ILE A 194 13.07 5.58 -14.69
N ILE A 195 12.76 6.07 -13.48
CA ILE A 195 11.73 7.07 -13.22
C ILE A 195 12.25 8.10 -12.22
N GLY A 196 12.08 9.38 -12.56
CA GLY A 196 12.38 10.51 -11.69
C GLY A 196 11.19 10.88 -10.81
N LEU A 197 11.41 10.96 -9.49
CA LEU A 197 10.42 11.48 -8.55
C LEU A 197 10.81 12.89 -8.12
N VAL A 198 9.88 13.84 -8.26
CA VAL A 198 10.05 15.25 -7.88
C VAL A 198 8.93 15.67 -6.94
N ALA A 199 9.21 16.69 -6.12
CA ALA A 199 8.19 17.33 -5.31
C ALA A 199 8.46 18.84 -5.23
N GLU A 200 7.44 19.63 -4.82
CA GLU A 200 7.58 21.05 -4.58
C GLU A 200 8.65 21.34 -3.52
N PRO A 201 9.59 22.29 -3.76
CA PRO A 201 10.68 22.61 -2.84
C PRO A 201 10.21 23.00 -1.45
N GLU A 202 9.14 23.78 -1.35
CA GLU A 202 8.53 24.23 -0.09
C GLU A 202 8.06 23.02 0.74
N ARG A 203 7.40 22.07 0.10
CA ARG A 203 6.95 20.83 0.75
C ARG A 203 8.12 19.99 1.24
N LEU A 204 9.19 19.90 0.44
CA LEU A 204 10.41 19.17 0.84
C LEU A 204 11.08 19.84 2.04
N ALA A 205 11.14 21.19 2.06
CA ALA A 205 11.69 21.95 3.17
C ALA A 205 10.93 21.65 4.48
N ASP A 206 9.61 21.62 4.45
CA ASP A 206 8.78 21.30 5.61
C ASP A 206 9.04 19.88 6.13
N ILE A 207 9.05 18.90 5.23
CA ILE A 207 9.29 17.49 5.61
C ILE A 207 10.71 17.32 6.18
N ARG A 208 11.71 17.98 5.57
CA ARG A 208 13.10 17.92 6.04
C ARG A 208 13.28 18.58 7.40
N ARG A 209 12.62 19.74 7.66
CA ARG A 209 12.62 20.40 8.98
C ARG A 209 12.06 19.50 10.07
N ASN A 210 10.91 18.88 9.82
CA ASN A 210 10.30 17.97 10.78
C ASN A 210 11.22 16.78 11.12
N ARG A 211 11.97 16.26 10.15
CA ARG A 211 12.92 15.17 10.39
C ARG A 211 14.12 15.61 11.23
N ILE A 212 14.70 16.78 10.96
CA ILE A 212 15.82 17.32 11.77
C ILE A 212 15.40 17.52 13.22
N ALA A 213 14.18 18.05 13.45
CA ALA A 213 13.65 18.22 14.80
C ALA A 213 13.61 16.90 15.58
N ILE A 214 13.39 15.79 14.91
CA ILE A 214 13.41 14.44 15.51
C ILE A 214 14.85 13.94 15.73
N MET A 215 15.77 14.20 14.79
CA MET A 215 17.14 13.65 14.79
C MET A 215 18.14 14.46 15.62
N LYS A 216 17.81 15.72 16.00
CA LYS A 216 18.63 16.65 16.80
C LYS A 216 20.07 16.87 16.26
N ASP A 217 20.29 16.81 14.94
CA ASP A 217 21.60 17.00 14.31
C ASP A 217 21.76 18.42 13.78
N PRO A 218 22.65 19.26 14.38
CA PRO A 218 22.81 20.67 14.01
C PRO A 218 23.60 20.87 12.69
N LYS A 219 24.21 19.84 12.13
CA LYS A 219 25.10 19.96 10.94
C LYS A 219 24.35 20.06 9.60
N LEU A 220 23.01 20.06 9.60
CA LEU A 220 22.19 19.96 8.40
C LEU A 220 21.50 21.29 8.02
N LYS A 221 22.16 22.46 8.19
CA LYS A 221 21.57 23.76 7.82
C LYS A 221 21.21 23.86 6.34
N ASP A 222 22.05 23.36 5.45
CA ASP A 222 21.82 23.39 4.01
C ASP A 222 20.71 22.43 3.56
N TYR A 223 20.52 21.34 4.29
CA TYR A 223 19.49 20.34 4.02
C TYR A 223 18.05 20.88 4.07
N THR A 224 17.81 21.96 4.81
CA THR A 224 16.50 22.63 4.93
C THR A 224 16.45 23.99 4.26
N ASN A 225 17.56 24.44 3.68
CA ASN A 225 17.61 25.71 2.97
C ASN A 225 16.80 25.63 1.67
N LEU A 226 15.80 26.49 1.52
CA LEU A 226 14.87 26.46 0.40
C LEU A 226 15.57 26.67 -0.96
N GLU A 227 16.58 27.55 -1.03
CA GLU A 227 17.30 27.81 -2.30
C GLU A 227 18.13 26.59 -2.73
N PHE A 228 18.76 25.89 -1.79
CA PHE A 228 19.45 24.62 -2.08
C PHE A 228 18.47 23.56 -2.56
N ILE A 229 17.32 23.45 -1.90
CA ILE A 229 16.29 22.48 -2.28
C ILE A 229 15.74 22.77 -3.68
N LYS A 230 15.50 24.03 -4.02
CA LYS A 230 15.08 24.46 -5.37
C LYS A 230 16.09 24.02 -6.40
N LYS A 231 17.38 24.30 -6.15
CA LYS A 231 18.47 23.89 -7.05
C LYS A 231 18.53 22.37 -7.21
N GLU A 232 18.45 21.59 -6.12
CA GLU A 232 18.41 20.11 -6.19
C GLU A 232 17.25 19.60 -7.06
N VAL A 233 16.05 20.16 -6.90
CA VAL A 233 14.86 19.77 -7.65
C VAL A 233 15.00 20.14 -9.12
N ASP A 234 15.49 21.34 -9.43
CA ASP A 234 15.64 21.81 -10.82
C ASP A 234 16.73 21.03 -11.56
N ASP A 235 17.88 20.79 -10.92
CA ASP A 235 18.96 19.97 -11.48
C ASP A 235 18.47 18.52 -11.74
N SER A 236 17.67 17.97 -10.83
CA SER A 236 17.06 16.65 -11.03
C SER A 236 16.11 16.63 -12.23
N LYS A 237 15.29 17.65 -12.40
CA LYS A 237 14.37 17.76 -13.56
C LYS A 237 15.15 17.87 -14.89
N ILE A 238 16.23 18.65 -14.91
CA ILE A 238 17.11 18.81 -16.09
C ILE A 238 17.70 17.45 -16.45
N LEU A 239 18.23 16.72 -15.46
CA LEU A 239 18.80 15.38 -15.63
C LEU A 239 17.79 14.40 -16.22
N PHE A 240 16.57 14.35 -15.68
CA PHE A 240 15.52 13.44 -16.14
C PHE A 240 15.11 13.75 -17.58
N ARG A 241 14.94 15.04 -17.92
CA ARG A 241 14.61 15.47 -19.29
C ARG A 241 15.73 15.13 -20.28
N LYS A 242 16.98 15.36 -19.90
CA LYS A 242 18.14 15.05 -20.76
C LYS A 242 18.20 13.57 -21.13
N ASN A 243 17.78 12.70 -20.23
CA ASN A 243 17.80 11.24 -20.44
C ASN A 243 16.46 10.66 -20.89
N ASN A 244 15.44 11.49 -21.16
CA ASN A 244 14.08 11.06 -21.49
C ASN A 244 13.48 10.12 -20.45
N TRP A 245 13.80 10.28 -19.17
CA TRP A 245 13.21 9.53 -18.09
C TRP A 245 11.90 10.14 -17.68
N PRO A 246 10.83 9.35 -17.51
CA PRO A 246 9.55 9.83 -17.01
C PRO A 246 9.69 10.51 -15.65
N ILE A 247 8.96 11.60 -15.46
CA ILE A 247 8.94 12.38 -14.21
C ILE A 247 7.57 12.25 -13.57
N ILE A 248 7.53 11.94 -12.29
CA ILE A 248 6.32 11.90 -11.49
C ILE A 248 6.44 12.93 -10.36
N ASP A 249 5.50 13.85 -10.30
CA ASP A 249 5.36 14.78 -9.16
C ASP A 249 4.61 14.07 -8.03
N VAL A 250 5.26 13.99 -6.85
CA VAL A 250 4.73 13.31 -5.67
C VAL A 250 4.28 14.27 -4.57
N THR A 251 4.21 15.56 -4.83
CA THR A 251 3.96 16.63 -3.84
C THR A 251 2.73 16.35 -2.95
N ARG A 252 1.63 15.92 -3.57
CA ARG A 252 0.34 15.65 -2.90
C ARG A 252 -0.19 14.26 -3.21
N ARG A 253 0.71 13.32 -3.48
CA ARG A 253 0.33 11.93 -3.80
C ARG A 253 0.67 11.00 -2.67
N SER A 254 -0.20 10.02 -2.47
CA SER A 254 0.10 8.85 -1.65
C SER A 254 1.14 7.95 -2.33
N VAL A 255 1.72 7.05 -1.56
CA VAL A 255 2.64 6.01 -2.06
C VAL A 255 1.94 5.13 -3.10
N GLU A 256 0.68 4.78 -2.84
CA GLU A 256 -0.17 3.96 -3.69
C GLU A 256 -0.44 4.63 -5.05
N GLU A 257 -0.79 5.92 -5.06
CA GLU A 257 -1.02 6.69 -6.29
C GLU A 257 0.27 6.84 -7.11
N THR A 258 1.39 7.06 -6.41
CA THR A 258 2.72 7.13 -7.04
C THR A 258 3.07 5.79 -7.70
N ALA A 259 2.92 4.69 -6.97
CA ALA A 259 3.17 3.34 -7.48
C ALA A 259 2.22 2.98 -8.65
N ALA A 260 0.94 3.33 -8.57
CA ALA A 260 0.00 3.12 -9.68
C ALA A 260 0.44 3.86 -10.95
N SER A 261 0.92 5.11 -10.81
CA SER A 261 1.45 5.89 -11.93
C SER A 261 2.69 5.25 -12.54
N ILE A 262 3.59 4.70 -11.71
CA ILE A 262 4.78 3.96 -12.15
C ILE A 262 4.39 2.72 -12.94
N LEU A 263 3.48 1.91 -12.41
CA LEU A 263 3.02 0.68 -13.07
C LEU A 263 2.38 0.96 -14.42
N LYS A 264 1.58 2.02 -14.53
CA LYS A 264 1.02 2.47 -15.81
C LYS A 264 2.10 2.83 -16.85
N ILE A 265 3.19 3.47 -16.42
CA ILE A 265 4.33 3.77 -17.32
C ILE A 265 4.99 2.48 -17.82
N ILE A 266 5.15 1.49 -16.93
CA ILE A 266 5.74 0.19 -17.28
C ILE A 266 4.86 -0.55 -18.31
N GLU A 267 3.55 -0.58 -18.10
CA GLU A 267 2.60 -1.18 -19.03
C GLU A 267 2.69 -0.55 -20.43
N ILE A 268 2.70 0.78 -20.51
CA ILE A 268 2.85 1.51 -21.78
C ILE A 268 4.18 1.16 -22.48
N LYS A 269 5.27 0.98 -21.71
CA LYS A 269 6.58 0.61 -22.28
C LYS A 269 6.61 -0.83 -22.81
N LYS A 270 5.88 -1.76 -22.19
CA LYS A 270 5.80 -3.17 -22.64
C LYS A 270 5.01 -3.35 -23.93
N HIS A 271 4.12 -2.40 -24.25
CA HIS A 271 3.27 -2.44 -25.46
C HIS A 271 3.84 -1.61 -26.63
N LYS A 272 5.02 -1.01 -26.47
CA LYS A 272 5.79 -0.36 -27.56
C LYS A 272 6.95 -1.22 -28.01
#